data_f10b701625ace9c9cf229e1b46440b97
#
_entry.id   f10b701625ace9c9cf229e1b46440b97
#
_cell.length_a   1.000
_cell.length_b   1.000
_cell.length_c   1.000
_cell.angle_alpha   90.00
_cell.angle_beta   90.00
_cell.angle_gamma   90.00
#
_symmetry.space_group_name_H-M   'P 1'
#
loop_
_entity.id
_entity.type
_entity.pdbx_description
1 polymer ?
#
loop_
_entity_poly.entity_id
_entity_poly.type
_entity_poly.pdbx_seq_one_letter_code
_entity_poly.pdbx_strand_id
1 'polypeptide(L)'
;MIEFKDVSKTYPNGTKGLQHIDLKIEQGEFVAISGLSGAGKSTLIRTINRMIDITGGQLIVDGTDVMTLKGKELRKFRRKIGMIFQSFNLITRSSVINNVLTSNVPDMPWWKTFFGYYTKEQKLKALEALDKVNILDKAYSRCDELSGGQMQRVALARTLNQNPSIILADEPVASLDPIMADVVMSDFKHINEEMNITILLNIHHVDLALKYATRVIGIRQGHIVYDGPTSEVTKEVLDEVYNGTKVPTSKDKEA
;
A
#
# COMPACT_ATOMS: atom_id res chain seq x y z
N MET A 1 -5.01 11.55 6.11
CA MET A 1 -6.02 10.85 6.96
C MET A 1 -6.99 10.07 6.09
N ILE A 2 -7.29 8.82 6.46
CA ILE A 2 -8.24 7.95 5.73
C ILE A 2 -9.35 7.56 6.70
N GLU A 3 -10.61 7.70 6.30
CA GLU A 3 -11.76 7.39 7.16
C GLU A 3 -12.81 6.59 6.38
N PHE A 4 -13.11 5.40 6.88
CA PHE A 4 -14.19 4.52 6.43
C PHE A 4 -15.37 4.69 7.38
N LYS A 5 -16.56 4.94 6.85
CA LYS A 5 -17.84 5.07 7.59
C LYS A 5 -18.82 4.08 7.03
N ASP A 6 -19.06 3.01 7.78
CA ASP A 6 -19.97 1.91 7.42
C ASP A 6 -19.73 1.37 5.99
N VAL A 7 -18.45 1.26 5.61
CA VAL A 7 -18.08 0.90 4.25
C VAL A 7 -18.32 -0.58 3.98
N SER A 8 -19.03 -0.85 2.90
CA SER A 8 -19.32 -2.22 2.43
C SER A 8 -18.95 -2.36 0.95
N LYS A 9 -18.51 -3.57 0.58
CA LYS A 9 -18.23 -3.96 -0.80
C LYS A 9 -18.80 -5.33 -1.10
N THR A 10 -19.81 -5.39 -1.96
CA THR A 10 -20.33 -6.62 -2.55
C THR A 10 -19.95 -6.65 -4.03
N TYR A 11 -19.38 -7.76 -4.48
CA TYR A 11 -19.04 -7.98 -5.89
C TYR A 11 -20.27 -8.46 -6.69
N PRO A 12 -20.28 -8.34 -8.04
CA PRO A 12 -21.41 -8.75 -8.87
C PRO A 12 -21.82 -10.24 -8.72
N ASN A 13 -20.87 -11.09 -8.32
CA ASN A 13 -21.12 -12.51 -8.05
C ASN A 13 -21.70 -12.79 -6.65
N GLY A 14 -22.06 -11.73 -5.90
CA GLY A 14 -22.60 -11.83 -4.54
C GLY A 14 -21.55 -11.97 -3.43
N THR A 15 -20.25 -12.09 -3.76
CA THR A 15 -19.20 -12.17 -2.74
C THR A 15 -19.09 -10.87 -1.98
N LYS A 16 -19.15 -10.92 -0.65
CA LYS A 16 -18.97 -9.78 0.23
C LYS A 16 -17.49 -9.61 0.54
N GLY A 17 -16.84 -8.61 -0.05
CA GLY A 17 -15.42 -8.31 0.15
C GLY A 17 -15.15 -7.49 1.39
N LEU A 18 -16.06 -6.56 1.74
CA LEU A 18 -16.05 -5.75 2.97
C LEU A 18 -17.46 -5.64 3.51
N GLN A 19 -17.62 -5.64 4.83
CA GLN A 19 -18.91 -5.59 5.52
C GLN A 19 -18.82 -4.63 6.71
N HIS A 20 -19.54 -3.50 6.62
CA HIS A 20 -19.69 -2.53 7.70
C HIS A 20 -18.35 -2.12 8.34
N ILE A 21 -17.41 -1.65 7.50
CA ILE A 21 -16.09 -1.21 7.94
C ILE A 21 -16.17 0.21 8.46
N ASP A 22 -15.89 0.38 9.74
CA ASP A 22 -15.59 1.64 10.39
C ASP A 22 -14.11 1.65 10.77
N LEU A 23 -13.33 2.54 10.18
CA LEU A 23 -11.88 2.59 10.36
C LEU A 23 -11.37 4.00 10.13
N LYS A 24 -10.46 4.45 10.98
CA LYS A 24 -9.75 5.71 10.83
C LYS A 24 -8.25 5.46 10.88
N ILE A 25 -7.53 6.00 9.89
CA ILE A 25 -6.08 5.93 9.80
C ILE A 25 -5.56 7.35 9.72
N GLU A 26 -4.68 7.68 10.65
CA GLU A 26 -4.10 9.03 10.73
C GLU A 26 -2.90 9.16 9.78
N GLN A 27 -2.49 10.41 9.55
CA GLN A 27 -1.32 10.67 8.73
C GLN A 27 -0.05 10.18 9.44
N GLY A 28 0.84 9.57 8.66
CA GLY A 28 2.12 9.07 9.15
C GLY A 28 2.05 7.69 9.83
N GLU A 29 0.87 7.09 9.98
CA GLU A 29 0.80 5.72 10.51
C GLU A 29 1.41 4.70 9.56
N PHE A 30 2.07 3.70 10.13
CA PHE A 30 2.51 2.50 9.43
C PHE A 30 1.63 1.31 9.85
N VAL A 31 0.69 0.95 8.99
CA VAL A 31 -0.38 -0.01 9.29
C VAL A 31 -0.17 -1.30 8.51
N ALA A 32 -0.14 -2.42 9.21
CA ALA A 32 -0.18 -3.76 8.62
C ALA A 32 -1.62 -4.31 8.63
N ILE A 33 -2.07 -4.80 7.47
CA ILE A 33 -3.37 -5.45 7.33
C ILE A 33 -3.13 -6.95 7.26
N SER A 34 -3.69 -7.70 8.20
CA SER A 34 -3.47 -9.14 8.37
C SER A 34 -4.78 -9.92 8.28
N GLY A 35 -4.70 -11.22 7.96
CA GLY A 35 -5.85 -12.13 7.85
C GLY A 35 -5.66 -13.17 6.76
N LEU A 36 -6.56 -14.14 6.70
CA LEU A 36 -6.53 -15.22 5.72
C LEU A 36 -6.62 -14.73 4.26
N SER A 37 -6.19 -15.57 3.32
CA SER A 37 -6.47 -15.33 1.90
C SER A 37 -7.97 -15.19 1.66
N GLY A 38 -8.38 -14.20 0.88
CA GLY A 38 -9.81 -13.92 0.63
C GLY A 38 -10.54 -13.18 1.75
N ALA A 39 -9.89 -12.83 2.87
CA ALA A 39 -10.53 -12.14 4.00
C ALA A 39 -11.03 -10.71 3.69
N GLY A 40 -10.58 -10.08 2.59
CA GLY A 40 -10.96 -8.71 2.22
C GLY A 40 -9.80 -7.70 2.23
N LYS A 41 -8.58 -8.10 2.57
CA LYS A 41 -7.40 -7.22 2.71
C LYS A 41 -7.11 -6.39 1.45
N SER A 42 -6.91 -7.05 0.31
CA SER A 42 -6.67 -6.37 -0.98
C SER A 42 -7.87 -5.53 -1.41
N THR A 43 -9.10 -5.93 -1.06
CA THR A 43 -10.30 -5.14 -1.31
C THR A 43 -10.23 -3.83 -0.52
N LEU A 44 -9.90 -3.87 0.79
CA LEU A 44 -9.76 -2.68 1.63
C LEU A 44 -8.74 -1.71 1.04
N ILE A 45 -7.52 -2.18 0.75
CA ILE A 45 -6.46 -1.34 0.17
C ILE A 45 -6.89 -0.71 -1.16
N ARG A 46 -7.49 -1.51 -2.06
CA ARG A 46 -7.87 -1.06 -3.40
C ARG A 46 -9.10 -0.16 -3.44
N THR A 47 -9.89 -0.08 -2.36
CA THR A 47 -10.95 0.92 -2.26
C THR A 47 -10.39 2.31 -1.97
N ILE A 48 -9.29 2.42 -1.21
CA ILE A 48 -8.68 3.71 -0.83
C ILE A 48 -8.27 4.52 -2.05
N ASN A 49 -7.64 3.89 -3.06
CA ASN A 49 -7.26 4.55 -4.30
C ASN A 49 -8.35 4.45 -5.39
N ARG A 50 -9.53 3.92 -5.01
CA ARG A 50 -10.67 3.73 -5.90
C ARG A 50 -10.35 2.89 -7.15
N MET A 51 -9.49 1.89 -7.01
CA MET A 51 -9.40 0.81 -8.01
C MET A 51 -10.60 -0.12 -7.94
N ILE A 52 -11.23 -0.19 -6.76
CA ILE A 52 -12.49 -0.90 -6.50
C ILE A 52 -13.45 0.13 -5.89
N ASP A 53 -14.63 0.29 -6.48
CA ASP A 53 -15.68 1.12 -5.91
C ASP A 53 -16.37 0.38 -4.76
N ILE A 54 -16.70 1.10 -3.67
CA ILE A 54 -17.54 0.59 -2.58
C ILE A 54 -18.99 0.45 -3.04
N THR A 55 -19.78 -0.35 -2.34
CA THR A 55 -21.23 -0.54 -2.64
C THR A 55 -22.14 0.08 -1.59
N GLY A 56 -21.59 0.47 -0.45
CA GLY A 56 -22.30 1.14 0.64
C GLY A 56 -21.34 1.89 1.55
N GLY A 57 -21.88 2.82 2.32
CA GLY A 57 -21.10 3.66 3.23
C GLY A 57 -20.40 4.84 2.55
N GLN A 58 -19.42 5.42 3.25
CA GLN A 58 -18.66 6.57 2.78
C GLN A 58 -17.16 6.36 3.05
N LEU A 59 -16.32 6.71 2.08
CA LEU A 59 -14.86 6.66 2.21
C LEU A 59 -14.27 8.05 1.96
N ILE A 60 -13.64 8.60 2.99
CA ILE A 60 -13.05 9.93 2.98
C ILE A 60 -11.53 9.80 3.05
N VAL A 61 -10.82 10.44 2.13
CA VAL A 61 -9.35 10.52 2.13
C VAL A 61 -8.94 12.00 2.04
N ASP A 62 -8.16 12.46 3.01
CA ASP A 62 -7.75 13.86 3.16
C ASP A 62 -8.93 14.85 3.05
N GLY A 63 -10.04 14.52 3.73
CA GLY A 63 -11.25 15.33 3.75
C GLY A 63 -12.11 15.25 2.49
N THR A 64 -11.73 14.44 1.50
CA THR A 64 -12.46 14.30 0.24
C THR A 64 -13.17 12.95 0.18
N ASP A 65 -14.48 12.95 -0.06
CA ASP A 65 -15.23 11.72 -0.38
C ASP A 65 -14.77 11.19 -1.74
N VAL A 66 -14.08 10.04 -1.72
CA VAL A 66 -13.45 9.49 -2.93
C VAL A 66 -14.46 9.04 -3.97
N MET A 67 -15.71 8.74 -3.57
CA MET A 67 -16.75 8.29 -4.49
C MET A 67 -17.31 9.42 -5.36
N THR A 68 -17.16 10.66 -4.93
CA THR A 68 -17.61 11.84 -5.70
C THR A 68 -16.68 12.22 -6.85
N LEU A 69 -15.40 11.81 -6.76
CA LEU A 69 -14.35 12.20 -7.71
C LEU A 69 -14.56 11.56 -9.09
N LYS A 70 -14.34 12.32 -10.18
CA LYS A 70 -14.44 11.83 -11.57
C LYS A 70 -13.33 12.42 -12.44
N GLY A 71 -13.03 11.72 -13.53
CA GLY A 71 -12.15 12.20 -14.60
C GLY A 71 -10.82 12.76 -14.11
N LYS A 72 -10.58 14.06 -14.30
CA LYS A 72 -9.33 14.72 -13.93
C LYS A 72 -9.10 14.78 -12.41
N GLU A 73 -10.17 14.95 -11.62
CA GLU A 73 -10.07 15.01 -10.16
C GLU A 73 -9.65 13.66 -9.58
N LEU A 74 -10.26 12.55 -10.03
CA LEU A 74 -9.86 11.22 -9.64
C LEU A 74 -8.40 10.92 -10.03
N ARG A 75 -7.96 11.39 -11.20
CA ARG A 75 -6.57 11.24 -11.62
C ARG A 75 -5.61 12.01 -10.70
N LYS A 76 -5.93 13.27 -10.34
CA LYS A 76 -5.15 14.08 -9.39
C LYS A 76 -5.13 13.43 -8.00
N PHE A 77 -6.25 12.88 -7.55
CA PHE A 77 -6.35 12.17 -6.29
C PHE A 77 -5.40 10.96 -6.26
N ARG A 78 -5.46 10.11 -7.30
CA ARG A 78 -4.58 8.94 -7.42
C ARG A 78 -3.09 9.28 -7.46
N ARG A 79 -2.71 10.49 -7.88
CA ARG A 79 -1.31 10.97 -7.85
C ARG A 79 -0.76 11.12 -6.44
N LYS A 80 -1.63 11.36 -5.46
CA LYS A 80 -1.24 11.47 -4.05
C LYS A 80 -1.08 10.12 -3.36
N ILE A 81 -1.50 9.04 -4.03
CA ILE A 81 -1.50 7.69 -3.47
C ILE A 81 -0.59 6.81 -4.32
N GLY A 82 0.50 6.36 -3.74
CA GLY A 82 1.37 5.37 -4.32
C GLY A 82 0.76 3.98 -4.19
N MET A 83 0.88 3.14 -5.22
CA MET A 83 0.43 1.74 -5.16
C MET A 83 1.55 0.81 -5.58
N ILE A 84 1.87 -0.14 -4.71
CA ILE A 84 2.86 -1.19 -4.93
C ILE A 84 2.12 -2.53 -4.96
N PHE A 85 2.35 -3.30 -6.01
CA PHE A 85 1.72 -4.58 -6.24
C PHE A 85 2.71 -5.73 -6.01
N GLN A 86 2.21 -6.90 -5.73
CA GLN A 86 2.99 -8.12 -5.55
C GLN A 86 3.91 -8.43 -6.76
N SER A 87 3.49 -8.14 -7.98
CA SER A 87 4.23 -8.44 -9.23
C SER A 87 5.14 -7.31 -9.70
N PHE A 88 5.57 -6.38 -8.84
CA PHE A 88 6.43 -5.21 -9.11
C PHE A 88 5.93 -4.27 -10.22
N ASN A 89 5.27 -4.77 -11.25
CA ASN A 89 4.75 -4.05 -12.42
C ASN A 89 5.81 -3.15 -13.09
N LEU A 90 7.02 -3.68 -13.24
CA LEU A 90 8.13 -3.01 -13.92
C LEU A 90 8.16 -3.39 -15.41
N ILE A 91 8.65 -2.46 -16.22
CA ILE A 91 9.01 -2.72 -17.62
C ILE A 91 10.37 -3.40 -17.62
N THR A 92 10.38 -4.73 -17.70
CA THR A 92 11.56 -5.58 -17.45
C THR A 92 12.72 -5.27 -18.38
N ARG A 93 12.46 -5.04 -19.68
CA ARG A 93 13.48 -4.73 -20.69
C ARG A 93 13.91 -3.27 -20.73
N SER A 94 13.46 -2.45 -19.79
CA SER A 94 13.84 -1.05 -19.65
C SER A 94 14.81 -0.85 -18.49
N SER A 95 15.56 0.28 -18.51
CA SER A 95 16.42 0.62 -17.39
C SER A 95 15.64 0.97 -16.11
N VAL A 96 16.29 0.83 -14.98
CA VAL A 96 15.77 1.16 -13.66
C VAL A 96 15.28 2.62 -13.62
N ILE A 97 16.12 3.57 -14.03
CA ILE A 97 15.75 4.99 -14.03
C ILE A 97 14.54 5.27 -14.94
N ASN A 98 14.43 4.60 -16.09
CA ASN A 98 13.28 4.77 -16.96
C ASN A 98 12.00 4.25 -16.31
N ASN A 99 12.06 3.14 -15.57
CA ASN A 99 10.93 2.65 -14.78
C ASN A 99 10.48 3.68 -13.73
N VAL A 100 11.40 4.32 -13.02
CA VAL A 100 11.07 5.37 -12.06
C VAL A 100 10.46 6.59 -12.76
N LEU A 101 11.03 7.01 -13.90
CA LEU A 101 10.55 8.14 -14.70
C LEU A 101 9.12 7.96 -15.24
N THR A 102 8.65 6.70 -15.42
CA THR A 102 7.24 6.45 -15.85
C THR A 102 6.21 7.05 -14.91
N SER A 103 6.54 7.26 -13.65
CA SER A 103 5.65 7.90 -12.68
C SER A 103 5.27 9.34 -13.07
N ASN A 104 6.05 10.01 -13.91
CA ASN A 104 5.76 11.36 -14.40
C ASN A 104 4.80 11.38 -15.60
N VAL A 105 4.62 10.24 -16.28
CA VAL A 105 3.82 10.14 -17.52
C VAL A 105 2.41 10.74 -17.41
N PRO A 106 1.65 10.54 -16.32
CA PRO A 106 0.31 11.10 -16.19
C PRO A 106 0.24 12.64 -16.25
N ASP A 107 1.35 13.33 -15.95
CA ASP A 107 1.43 14.79 -15.90
C ASP A 107 2.10 15.38 -17.15
N MET A 108 2.55 14.52 -18.08
CA MET A 108 3.27 14.95 -19.28
C MET A 108 2.34 15.08 -20.49
N PRO A 109 2.59 16.05 -21.38
CA PRO A 109 1.97 16.08 -22.69
C PRO A 109 2.25 14.79 -23.48
N TRP A 110 1.26 14.28 -24.22
CA TRP A 110 1.35 13.00 -24.92
C TRP A 110 2.57 12.87 -25.84
N TRP A 111 2.98 13.95 -26.52
CA TRP A 111 4.15 13.94 -27.43
C TRP A 111 5.48 13.80 -26.67
N LYS A 112 5.63 14.40 -25.46
CA LYS A 112 6.82 14.19 -24.63
C LYS A 112 6.90 12.75 -24.14
N THR A 113 5.76 12.17 -23.77
CA THR A 113 5.67 10.76 -23.36
C THR A 113 6.07 9.84 -24.51
N PHE A 114 5.55 10.10 -25.71
CA PHE A 114 5.82 9.29 -26.91
C PHE A 114 7.31 9.27 -27.26
N PHE A 115 7.99 10.42 -27.21
CA PHE A 115 9.42 10.53 -27.49
C PHE A 115 10.33 10.27 -26.28
N GLY A 116 9.79 9.96 -25.10
CA GLY A 116 10.56 9.72 -23.87
C GLY A 116 11.33 10.95 -23.38
N TYR A 117 10.80 12.14 -23.62
CA TYR A 117 11.44 13.41 -23.21
C TYR A 117 11.19 13.73 -21.74
N TYR A 118 12.16 13.41 -20.89
CA TYR A 118 12.17 13.82 -19.47
C TYR A 118 13.12 14.99 -19.24
N THR A 119 12.69 15.94 -18.43
CA THR A 119 13.53 17.11 -18.06
C THR A 119 14.70 16.69 -17.14
N LYS A 120 15.72 17.54 -17.06
CA LYS A 120 16.86 17.32 -16.14
C LYS A 120 16.39 17.19 -14.69
N GLU A 121 15.42 18.03 -14.30
CA GLU A 121 14.82 18.00 -12.95
C GLU A 121 14.11 16.65 -12.67
N GLN A 122 13.30 16.14 -13.62
CA GLN A 122 12.65 14.83 -13.47
C GLN A 122 13.66 13.69 -13.33
N LYS A 123 14.76 13.74 -14.11
CA LYS A 123 15.83 12.74 -14.00
C LYS A 123 16.54 12.80 -12.65
N LEU A 124 16.80 14.02 -12.13
CA LEU A 124 17.43 14.19 -10.83
C LEU A 124 16.53 13.64 -9.72
N LYS A 125 15.25 14.00 -9.69
CA LYS A 125 14.27 13.46 -8.73
C LYS A 125 14.18 11.92 -8.78
N ALA A 126 14.25 11.34 -9.98
CA ALA A 126 14.24 9.89 -10.12
C ALA A 126 15.51 9.25 -9.52
N LEU A 127 16.69 9.87 -9.69
CA LEU A 127 17.93 9.41 -9.05
C LEU A 127 17.87 9.56 -7.53
N GLU A 128 17.36 10.68 -7.01
CA GLU A 128 17.13 10.90 -5.57
C GLU A 128 16.18 9.83 -4.98
N ALA A 129 15.11 9.47 -5.72
CA ALA A 129 14.19 8.42 -5.29
C ALA A 129 14.86 7.03 -5.25
N LEU A 130 15.78 6.74 -6.20
CA LEU A 130 16.58 5.51 -6.19
C LEU A 130 17.60 5.48 -5.05
N ASP A 131 18.19 6.63 -4.72
CA ASP A 131 19.12 6.78 -3.60
C ASP A 131 18.43 6.46 -2.26
N LYS A 132 17.24 7.01 -2.04
CA LYS A 132 16.42 6.77 -0.83
C LYS A 132 16.12 5.30 -0.54
N VAL A 133 16.16 4.45 -1.55
CA VAL A 133 15.92 3.01 -1.41
C VAL A 133 17.20 2.18 -1.69
N ASN A 134 18.37 2.81 -1.61
CA ASN A 134 19.68 2.17 -1.72
C ASN A 134 19.86 1.31 -2.99
N ILE A 135 19.46 1.84 -4.17
CA ILE A 135 19.62 1.17 -5.48
C ILE A 135 20.11 2.12 -6.59
N LEU A 136 20.68 3.25 -6.20
CA LEU A 136 21.19 4.25 -7.16
C LEU A 136 22.27 3.68 -8.08
N ASP A 137 23.12 2.77 -7.59
CA ASP A 137 24.20 2.08 -8.36
C ASP A 137 23.65 1.29 -9.57
N LYS A 138 22.37 0.89 -9.53
CA LYS A 138 21.67 0.17 -10.59
C LYS A 138 20.83 1.06 -11.51
N ALA A 139 20.90 2.38 -11.39
CA ALA A 139 20.02 3.31 -12.11
C ALA A 139 19.95 3.05 -13.63
N TYR A 140 21.07 2.65 -14.23
CA TYR A 140 21.17 2.41 -15.68
C TYR A 140 21.14 0.92 -16.07
N SER A 141 21.11 -0.01 -15.11
CA SER A 141 20.94 -1.44 -15.36
C SER A 141 19.52 -1.73 -15.85
N ARG A 142 19.33 -2.83 -16.56
CA ARG A 142 18.00 -3.31 -16.97
C ARG A 142 17.30 -3.97 -15.80
N CYS A 143 15.98 -3.84 -15.72
CA CYS A 143 15.21 -4.43 -14.63
C CYS A 143 15.17 -5.96 -14.66
N ASP A 144 15.32 -6.61 -15.82
CA ASP A 144 15.40 -8.07 -15.94
C ASP A 144 16.72 -8.67 -15.43
N GLU A 145 17.73 -7.84 -15.12
CA GLU A 145 19.00 -8.23 -14.52
C GLU A 145 18.99 -8.14 -12.98
N LEU A 146 17.88 -7.68 -12.39
CA LEU A 146 17.77 -7.43 -10.96
C LEU A 146 17.19 -8.63 -10.20
N SER A 147 17.61 -8.79 -8.93
CA SER A 147 16.94 -9.68 -7.98
C SER A 147 15.52 -9.19 -7.64
N GLY A 148 14.68 -10.08 -7.09
CA GLY A 148 13.31 -9.72 -6.67
C GLY A 148 13.28 -8.55 -5.69
N GLY A 149 14.15 -8.54 -4.67
CA GLY A 149 14.26 -7.43 -3.71
C GLY A 149 14.72 -6.12 -4.36
N GLN A 150 15.64 -6.18 -5.33
CA GLN A 150 16.04 -5.01 -6.11
C GLN A 150 14.89 -4.49 -6.97
N MET A 151 14.13 -5.36 -7.62
CA MET A 151 12.92 -4.97 -8.38
C MET A 151 11.88 -4.31 -7.46
N GLN A 152 11.70 -4.80 -6.26
CA GLN A 152 10.79 -4.19 -5.27
C GLN A 152 11.23 -2.78 -4.87
N ARG A 153 12.53 -2.57 -4.64
CA ARG A 153 13.10 -1.24 -4.38
C ARG A 153 12.88 -0.29 -5.56
N VAL A 154 13.02 -0.75 -6.79
CA VAL A 154 12.69 0.07 -7.99
C VAL A 154 11.21 0.44 -8.00
N ALA A 155 10.30 -0.49 -7.67
CA ALA A 155 8.87 -0.20 -7.58
C ALA A 155 8.57 0.83 -6.48
N LEU A 156 9.28 0.75 -5.34
CA LEU A 156 9.19 1.72 -4.24
C LEU A 156 9.75 3.09 -4.68
N ALA A 157 10.93 3.16 -5.31
CA ALA A 157 11.49 4.39 -5.85
C ALA A 157 10.56 5.06 -6.88
N ARG A 158 9.95 4.28 -7.78
CA ARG A 158 8.95 4.77 -8.74
C ARG A 158 7.75 5.39 -8.02
N THR A 159 7.33 4.79 -6.93
CA THR A 159 6.24 5.29 -6.09
C THR A 159 6.63 6.58 -5.40
N LEU A 160 7.82 6.65 -4.80
CA LEU A 160 8.35 7.86 -4.15
C LEU A 160 8.52 9.04 -5.11
N ASN A 161 8.90 8.78 -6.36
CA ASN A 161 9.05 9.82 -7.38
C ASN A 161 7.74 10.54 -7.73
N GLN A 162 6.57 9.99 -7.34
CA GLN A 162 5.27 10.67 -7.39
C GLN A 162 5.06 11.68 -6.27
N ASN A 163 5.91 11.68 -5.23
CA ASN A 163 5.73 12.43 -3.99
C ASN A 163 4.35 12.14 -3.33
N PRO A 164 4.06 10.87 -2.99
CA PRO A 164 2.77 10.49 -2.44
C PRO A 164 2.65 10.89 -0.96
N SER A 165 1.43 11.15 -0.48
CA SER A 165 1.11 11.27 0.96
C SER A 165 0.76 9.92 1.58
N ILE A 166 0.34 8.96 0.77
CA ILE A 166 -0.07 7.62 1.18
C ILE A 166 0.60 6.60 0.25
N ILE A 167 1.14 5.53 0.82
CA ILE A 167 1.60 4.34 0.08
C ILE A 167 0.75 3.15 0.47
N LEU A 168 0.16 2.53 -0.53
CA LEU A 168 -0.60 1.28 -0.41
C LEU A 168 0.25 0.16 -1.01
N ALA A 169 0.48 -0.92 -0.26
CA ALA A 169 1.26 -2.05 -0.74
C ALA A 169 0.48 -3.36 -0.56
N ASP A 170 0.20 -4.03 -1.66
CA ASP A 170 -0.55 -5.29 -1.70
C ASP A 170 0.43 -6.46 -1.83
N GLU A 171 0.78 -7.09 -0.72
CA GLU A 171 1.73 -8.20 -0.58
C GLU A 171 3.14 -7.87 -1.12
N PRO A 172 3.78 -6.78 -0.69
CA PRO A 172 5.00 -6.29 -1.31
C PRO A 172 6.22 -7.21 -1.16
N VAL A 173 6.19 -8.16 -0.23
CA VAL A 173 7.31 -9.06 0.08
C VAL A 173 6.98 -10.55 -0.12
N ALA A 174 5.81 -10.89 -0.65
CA ALA A 174 5.34 -12.27 -0.74
C ALA A 174 6.22 -13.20 -1.62
N SER A 175 6.94 -12.63 -2.59
CA SER A 175 7.81 -13.39 -3.51
C SER A 175 9.30 -13.30 -3.17
N LEU A 176 9.64 -12.73 -2.00
CA LEU A 176 11.01 -12.53 -1.56
C LEU A 176 11.43 -13.59 -0.52
N ASP A 177 12.71 -13.90 -0.48
CA ASP A 177 13.28 -14.64 0.63
C ASP A 177 13.23 -13.83 1.94
N PRO A 178 13.30 -14.48 3.12
CA PRO A 178 13.14 -13.80 4.40
C PRO A 178 14.12 -12.64 4.64
N ILE A 179 15.37 -12.76 4.17
CA ILE A 179 16.40 -11.74 4.36
C ILE A 179 16.04 -10.50 3.52
N MET A 180 15.69 -10.70 2.25
CA MET A 180 15.31 -9.60 1.36
C MET A 180 13.97 -8.98 1.76
N ALA A 181 13.03 -9.78 2.28
CA ALA A 181 11.77 -9.26 2.82
C ALA A 181 12.02 -8.31 4.00
N ASP A 182 12.92 -8.68 4.92
CA ASP A 182 13.31 -7.85 6.06
C ASP A 182 13.95 -6.52 5.61
N VAL A 183 14.84 -6.58 4.62
CA VAL A 183 15.49 -5.40 4.03
C VAL A 183 14.46 -4.45 3.41
N VAL A 184 13.53 -4.96 2.59
CA VAL A 184 12.48 -4.14 1.95
C VAL A 184 11.53 -3.55 2.98
N MET A 185 11.18 -4.29 4.04
CA MET A 185 10.35 -3.77 5.13
C MET A 185 11.05 -2.66 5.92
N SER A 186 12.37 -2.78 6.10
CA SER A 186 13.18 -1.70 6.69
C SER A 186 13.18 -0.44 5.81
N ASP A 187 13.26 -0.59 4.48
CA ASP A 187 13.15 0.56 3.56
C ASP A 187 11.77 1.24 3.69
N PHE A 188 10.67 0.49 3.81
CA PHE A 188 9.32 1.06 4.06
C PHE A 188 9.27 1.84 5.37
N LYS A 189 9.83 1.28 6.47
CA LYS A 189 9.84 1.93 7.77
C LYS A 189 10.64 3.23 7.74
N HIS A 190 11.81 3.22 7.16
CA HIS A 190 12.67 4.39 7.00
C HIS A 190 11.95 5.53 6.24
N ILE A 191 11.30 5.20 5.13
CA ILE A 191 10.50 6.14 4.34
C ILE A 191 9.32 6.71 5.15
N ASN A 192 8.61 5.88 5.90
CA ASN A 192 7.52 6.33 6.76
C ASN A 192 8.02 7.35 7.80
N GLU A 193 9.13 7.05 8.49
CA GLU A 193 9.70 7.87 9.54
C GLU A 193 10.29 9.20 8.99
N GLU A 194 11.06 9.14 7.89
CA GLU A 194 11.69 10.33 7.33
C GLU A 194 10.71 11.29 6.64
N MET A 195 9.74 10.73 5.92
CA MET A 195 8.87 11.52 5.04
C MET A 195 7.47 11.73 5.61
N ASN A 196 7.16 11.15 6.77
CA ASN A 196 5.82 11.16 7.39
C ASN A 196 4.71 10.70 6.41
N ILE A 197 5.03 9.73 5.54
CA ILE A 197 4.11 9.12 4.59
C ILE A 197 3.29 8.05 5.31
N THR A 198 1.97 8.08 5.15
CA THR A 198 1.11 7.01 5.67
C THR A 198 1.31 5.74 4.84
N ILE A 199 1.61 4.62 5.48
CA ILE A 199 1.83 3.34 4.79
C ILE A 199 0.81 2.32 5.26
N LEU A 200 0.08 1.74 4.29
CA LEU A 200 -0.78 0.58 4.53
C LEU A 200 -0.27 -0.58 3.70
N LEU A 201 0.05 -1.67 4.34
CA LEU A 201 0.47 -2.86 3.62
C LEU A 201 -0.33 -4.10 4.02
N ASN A 202 -0.71 -4.86 3.01
CA ASN A 202 -1.23 -6.20 3.16
C ASN A 202 -0.05 -7.15 3.30
N ILE A 203 0.02 -7.90 4.39
CA ILE A 203 1.12 -8.81 4.66
C ILE A 203 0.61 -10.12 5.29
N HIS A 204 1.18 -11.25 4.85
CA HIS A 204 0.91 -12.56 5.42
C HIS A 204 1.91 -12.96 6.50
N HIS A 205 3.11 -12.37 6.50
CA HIS A 205 4.16 -12.63 7.47
C HIS A 205 3.94 -11.81 8.74
N VAL A 206 3.31 -12.43 9.75
CA VAL A 206 2.97 -11.77 11.02
C VAL A 206 4.20 -11.20 11.71
N ASP A 207 5.31 -11.93 11.72
CA ASP A 207 6.56 -11.49 12.36
C ASP A 207 7.08 -10.17 11.77
N LEU A 208 7.01 -10.03 10.44
CA LEU A 208 7.37 -8.77 9.77
C LEU A 208 6.38 -7.66 10.07
N ALA A 209 5.07 -7.97 10.13
CA ALA A 209 4.07 -7.00 10.52
C ALA A 209 4.34 -6.44 11.92
N LEU A 210 4.59 -7.31 12.90
CA LEU A 210 4.85 -6.93 14.28
C LEU A 210 6.19 -6.20 14.46
N LYS A 211 7.20 -6.53 13.65
CA LYS A 211 8.52 -5.91 13.73
C LYS A 211 8.53 -4.48 13.17
N TYR A 212 7.78 -4.19 12.12
CA TYR A 212 7.93 -2.95 11.34
C TYR A 212 6.74 -2.00 11.45
N ALA A 213 5.51 -2.52 11.48
CA ALA A 213 4.33 -1.67 11.60
C ALA A 213 4.12 -1.17 13.03
N THR A 214 3.42 -0.06 13.17
CA THR A 214 3.02 0.48 14.49
C THR A 214 1.63 0.01 14.91
N ARG A 215 0.78 -0.38 13.93
CA ARG A 215 -0.60 -0.80 14.13
C ARG A 215 -0.94 -1.97 13.22
N VAL A 216 -1.74 -2.89 13.73
CA VAL A 216 -2.26 -4.04 12.97
C VAL A 216 -3.77 -3.94 12.86
N ILE A 217 -4.28 -4.18 11.65
CA ILE A 217 -5.71 -4.36 11.40
C ILE A 217 -5.92 -5.81 10.97
N GLY A 218 -6.63 -6.57 11.80
CA GLY A 218 -7.03 -7.94 11.51
C GLY A 218 -8.35 -7.98 10.76
N ILE A 219 -8.37 -8.60 9.56
CA ILE A 219 -9.58 -8.75 8.75
C ILE A 219 -9.93 -10.22 8.61
N ARG A 220 -11.22 -10.54 8.83
CA ARG A 220 -11.80 -11.86 8.63
C ARG A 220 -13.18 -11.75 7.99
N GLN A 221 -13.38 -12.45 6.86
CA GLN A 221 -14.66 -12.48 6.13
C GLN A 221 -15.27 -11.10 5.84
N GLY A 222 -14.40 -10.12 5.53
CA GLY A 222 -14.82 -8.76 5.23
C GLY A 222 -15.09 -7.87 6.44
N HIS A 223 -14.89 -8.34 7.67
CA HIS A 223 -15.03 -7.57 8.90
C HIS A 223 -13.68 -7.29 9.55
N ILE A 224 -13.53 -6.14 10.21
CA ILE A 224 -12.42 -5.88 11.11
C ILE A 224 -12.70 -6.65 12.41
N VAL A 225 -11.80 -7.54 12.79
CA VAL A 225 -11.87 -8.32 14.03
C VAL A 225 -10.84 -7.86 15.05
N TYR A 226 -9.81 -7.16 14.62
CA TYR A 226 -8.82 -6.52 15.46
C TYR A 226 -8.37 -5.19 14.86
N ASP A 227 -8.17 -4.20 15.71
CA ASP A 227 -7.60 -2.90 15.34
C ASP A 227 -6.87 -2.33 16.56
N GLY A 228 -5.55 -2.31 16.52
CA GLY A 228 -4.75 -1.86 17.66
C GLY A 228 -3.25 -1.83 17.39
N PRO A 229 -2.45 -1.36 18.37
CA PRO A 229 -1.01 -1.29 18.26
C PRO A 229 -0.39 -2.70 18.17
N THR A 230 0.74 -2.80 17.48
CA THR A 230 1.48 -4.07 17.36
C THR A 230 1.91 -4.65 18.69
N SER A 231 2.16 -3.81 19.71
CA SER A 231 2.54 -4.22 21.06
C SER A 231 1.46 -4.99 21.83
N GLU A 232 0.20 -4.86 21.41
CA GLU A 232 -0.95 -5.53 22.04
C GLU A 232 -1.41 -6.78 21.29
N VAL A 233 -0.74 -7.12 20.19
CA VAL A 233 -1.06 -8.33 19.41
C VAL A 233 -0.59 -9.56 20.17
N THR A 234 -1.52 -10.27 20.81
CA THR A 234 -1.27 -11.53 21.50
C THR A 234 -1.55 -12.73 20.58
N LYS A 235 -1.22 -13.93 21.07
CA LYS A 235 -1.52 -15.17 20.36
C LYS A 235 -3.02 -15.36 20.15
N GLU A 236 -3.83 -14.95 21.14
CA GLU A 236 -5.30 -15.02 21.09
C GLU A 236 -5.84 -14.09 19.99
N VAL A 237 -5.28 -12.88 19.84
CA VAL A 237 -5.63 -11.95 18.76
C VAL A 237 -5.33 -12.59 17.39
N LEU A 238 -4.19 -13.22 17.25
CA LEU A 238 -3.83 -13.92 16.01
C LEU A 238 -4.78 -15.10 15.74
N ASP A 239 -5.12 -15.88 16.78
CA ASP A 239 -6.07 -16.98 16.66
C ASP A 239 -7.47 -16.48 16.25
N GLU A 240 -7.89 -15.30 16.71
CA GLU A 240 -9.14 -14.71 16.25
C GLU A 240 -9.09 -14.30 14.78
N VAL A 241 -8.01 -13.64 14.37
CA VAL A 241 -7.81 -13.17 12.98
C VAL A 241 -7.75 -14.35 12.00
N TYR A 242 -7.07 -15.44 12.38
CA TYR A 242 -6.79 -16.56 11.46
C TYR A 242 -7.75 -17.76 11.66
N ASN A 243 -8.14 -18.11 12.89
CA ASN A 243 -8.88 -19.32 13.21
C ASN A 243 -10.34 -19.08 13.62
N GLY A 244 -10.69 -17.85 14.00
CA GLY A 244 -12.07 -17.47 14.33
C GLY A 244 -12.53 -17.88 15.73
N THR A 245 -11.62 -18.14 16.64
CA THR A 245 -11.94 -18.25 18.08
C THR A 245 -12.26 -16.85 18.63
N LYS A 246 -13.49 -16.64 19.11
CA LYS A 246 -13.87 -15.33 19.68
C LYS A 246 -13.01 -15.01 20.90
N VAL A 247 -12.24 -13.92 20.84
CA VAL A 247 -11.70 -13.28 22.03
C VAL A 247 -12.81 -12.37 22.59
N PRO A 248 -13.12 -12.41 23.89
CA PRO A 248 -14.05 -11.47 24.51
C PRO A 248 -13.49 -10.05 24.34
N THR A 249 -14.18 -9.20 23.59
CA THR A 249 -13.81 -7.79 23.48
C THR A 249 -14.08 -7.08 24.80
N SER A 250 -13.36 -5.97 25.08
CA SER A 250 -13.56 -5.17 26.29
C SER A 250 -15.00 -4.69 26.49
N LYS A 251 -15.82 -4.67 25.43
CA LYS A 251 -17.26 -4.36 25.50
C LYS A 251 -18.11 -5.50 26.09
N ASP A 252 -17.64 -6.74 26.06
CA ASP A 252 -18.35 -7.90 26.62
C ASP A 252 -18.08 -8.07 28.13
N LYS A 253 -17.23 -7.22 28.73
CA LYS A 253 -16.92 -7.23 30.17
C LYS A 253 -17.76 -6.25 31.04
N GLU A 254 -18.60 -5.44 30.39
CA GLU A 254 -19.48 -4.46 31.04
C GLU A 254 -20.98 -4.81 30.92
N ALA A 255 -21.31 -6.07 30.64
CA ALA A 255 -22.70 -6.56 30.63
C ALA A 255 -22.95 -7.55 31.79
#